data_568abc26f718378f7f3741e39d9311d5
#
_entry.id   568abc26f718378f7f3741e39d9311d5
#
_cell.length_a   1.000
_cell.length_b   1.000
_cell.length_c   1.000
_cell.angle_alpha   90.00
_cell.angle_beta   90.00
_cell.angle_gamma   90.00
#
_symmetry.space_group_name_H-M   'P 1'
#
loop_
_entity.id
_entity.type
_entity.pdbx_description
1 polymer ?
#
loop_
_entity_poly.entity_id
_entity_poly.type
_entity_poly.pdbx_seq_one_letter_code
_entity_poly.pdbx_strand_id
1 'polypeptide(L)'
;MPGDIAAQAVSALATVAPEPGAAKPEPLLIADGVNRHFGGLVAVDVTHVEIQKGAITALIGPNGAGKSTFFNVLSGFDKADAGTWSFAGVTITNTAPHRLARKGMVRTFQLTKSLSRLTVMDNMLLGAGGQTGESMVASVFPFTWKAQEKKNRERALVLLERFNLAAKAQDFAGSLSGGQRKLLEMARALMLEPELVMLDEPMAGVNPALKQSLLDHIRDIREEGTTVVFVEHDMDMVRDVSDWVIVMAQGKIIAEGQPDAVMRDQRVIDAYLGAHHDQQLTASGDSLTEGTSS
;
A
#
# COMPACT_ATOMS: atom_id res chain seq x y z
N MET A 1 21.69 -11.32 4.91
CA MET A 1 20.95 -11.86 3.74
C MET A 1 19.53 -11.28 3.79
N PRO A 2 18.81 -11.04 2.65
CA PRO A 2 17.46 -10.48 2.70
C PRO A 2 16.48 -11.28 3.57
N GLY A 3 16.47 -12.62 3.47
CA GLY A 3 15.62 -13.48 4.31
C GLY A 3 15.88 -13.37 5.82
N ASP A 4 17.07 -12.94 6.23
CA ASP A 4 17.40 -12.70 7.63
C ASP A 4 16.66 -11.46 8.17
N ILE A 5 16.43 -10.43 7.32
CA ILE A 5 15.73 -9.20 7.73
C ILE A 5 14.26 -9.50 8.04
N ALA A 6 13.58 -10.25 7.18
CA ALA A 6 12.18 -10.62 7.39
C ALA A 6 12.00 -11.48 8.66
N ALA A 7 12.83 -12.50 8.85
CA ALA A 7 12.78 -13.36 10.02
C ALA A 7 13.06 -12.57 11.33
N GLN A 8 14.01 -11.65 11.30
CA GLN A 8 14.31 -10.76 12.43
C GLN A 8 13.15 -9.82 12.73
N ALA A 9 12.52 -9.24 11.70
CA ALA A 9 11.36 -8.36 11.87
C ALA A 9 10.19 -9.07 12.54
N VAL A 10 9.85 -10.28 12.09
CA VAL A 10 8.77 -11.10 12.68
C VAL A 10 9.08 -11.45 14.14
N SER A 11 10.33 -11.87 14.41
CA SER A 11 10.77 -12.19 15.78
C SER A 11 10.74 -10.97 16.70
N ALA A 12 11.13 -9.80 16.18
CA ALA A 12 11.11 -8.56 16.92
C ALA A 12 9.67 -8.13 17.25
N LEU A 13 8.74 -8.21 16.28
CA LEU A 13 7.32 -7.90 16.49
C LEU A 13 6.66 -8.84 17.52
N ALA A 14 7.14 -10.07 17.69
CA ALA A 14 6.60 -10.99 18.70
C ALA A 14 6.81 -10.49 20.15
N THR A 15 7.75 -9.57 20.38
CA THR A 15 8.04 -8.97 21.69
C THR A 15 7.32 -7.64 21.92
N VAL A 16 6.65 -7.09 20.90
CA VAL A 16 5.95 -5.80 20.97
C VAL A 16 4.57 -5.99 21.60
N ALA A 17 4.22 -5.13 22.57
CA ALA A 17 2.91 -5.14 23.19
C ALA A 17 1.81 -4.79 22.15
N PRO A 18 0.66 -5.50 22.13
CA PRO A 18 -0.42 -5.24 21.17
C PRO A 18 -1.28 -4.06 21.65
N GLU A 19 -0.76 -2.86 21.58
CA GLU A 19 -1.44 -1.62 22.00
C GLU A 19 -1.23 -0.50 20.98
N PRO A 20 -2.23 0.40 20.79
CA PRO A 20 -2.12 1.52 19.85
C PRO A 20 -0.90 2.40 20.12
N GLY A 21 -0.10 2.66 19.07
CA GLY A 21 1.12 3.45 19.17
C GLY A 21 2.32 2.71 19.77
N ALA A 22 2.30 1.37 19.78
CA ALA A 22 3.43 0.58 20.26
C ALA A 22 4.69 0.86 19.44
N ALA A 23 5.79 1.17 20.13
CA ALA A 23 7.09 1.37 19.51
C ALA A 23 7.62 0.08 18.89
N LYS A 24 8.17 0.18 17.69
CA LYS A 24 8.76 -0.95 16.97
C LYS A 24 10.29 -0.95 17.14
N PRO A 25 10.92 -2.13 17.18
CA PRO A 25 12.38 -2.23 17.35
C PRO A 25 13.19 -1.53 16.25
N GLU A 26 12.76 -1.61 15.01
CA GLU A 26 13.38 -0.94 13.86
C GLU A 26 12.30 -0.27 13.00
N PRO A 27 11.78 0.90 13.40
CA PRO A 27 10.73 1.57 12.63
C PRO A 27 11.29 2.17 11.34
N LEU A 28 10.73 1.79 10.21
CA LEU A 28 11.05 2.37 8.90
C LEU A 28 10.25 3.65 8.63
N LEU A 29 8.97 3.65 9.03
CA LEU A 29 8.09 4.82 8.96
C LEU A 29 7.57 5.11 10.37
N ILE A 30 7.62 6.38 10.78
CA ILE A 30 7.07 6.88 12.05
C ILE A 30 6.16 8.05 11.71
N ALA A 31 4.97 8.09 12.29
CA ALA A 31 4.05 9.20 12.12
C ALA A 31 3.46 9.63 13.47
N ASP A 32 3.54 10.93 13.76
CA ASP A 32 3.18 11.55 15.03
C ASP A 32 2.14 12.66 14.83
N GLY A 33 1.05 12.64 15.60
CA GLY A 33 0.03 13.66 15.67
C GLY A 33 -0.62 13.96 14.32
N VAL A 34 -0.74 12.96 13.43
CA VAL A 34 -1.29 13.16 12.09
C VAL A 34 -2.77 13.42 12.15
N ASN A 35 -3.16 14.60 11.70
CA ASN A 35 -4.54 15.05 11.71
C ASN A 35 -4.99 15.52 10.33
N ARG A 36 -6.22 15.16 9.93
CA ARG A 36 -6.82 15.58 8.67
C ARG A 36 -8.32 15.75 8.81
N HIS A 37 -8.81 16.94 8.43
CA HIS A 37 -10.22 17.29 8.44
C HIS A 37 -10.75 17.57 7.02
N PHE A 38 -12.03 17.32 6.83
CA PHE A 38 -12.79 17.76 5.66
C PHE A 38 -14.03 18.53 6.15
N GLY A 39 -13.95 19.86 6.13
CA GLY A 39 -14.96 20.70 6.79
C GLY A 39 -15.03 20.39 8.28
N GLY A 40 -16.22 20.02 8.77
CA GLY A 40 -16.44 19.64 10.17
C GLY A 40 -16.10 18.17 10.51
N LEU A 41 -15.74 17.34 9.51
CA LEU A 41 -15.47 15.93 9.72
C LEU A 41 -13.99 15.70 9.98
N VAL A 42 -13.65 15.07 11.11
CA VAL A 42 -12.31 14.55 11.42
C VAL A 42 -12.14 13.21 10.69
N ALA A 43 -11.35 13.20 9.62
CA ALA A 43 -11.11 11.99 8.83
C ALA A 43 -9.91 11.18 9.36
N VAL A 44 -8.90 11.85 9.94
CA VAL A 44 -7.73 11.24 10.57
C VAL A 44 -7.35 12.01 11.83
N ASP A 45 -7.12 11.29 12.92
CA ASP A 45 -6.63 11.78 14.21
C ASP A 45 -5.74 10.69 14.84
N VAL A 46 -4.55 10.50 14.25
CA VAL A 46 -3.59 9.46 14.65
C VAL A 46 -2.51 10.08 15.53
N THR A 47 -2.50 9.69 16.81
CA THR A 47 -1.53 10.20 17.79
C THR A 47 -0.11 9.73 17.49
N HIS A 48 0.08 8.43 17.28
CA HIS A 48 1.37 7.81 16.97
C HIS A 48 1.19 6.50 16.24
N VAL A 49 2.05 6.21 15.28
CA VAL A 49 2.15 4.91 14.62
C VAL A 49 3.55 4.67 14.06
N GLU A 50 4.01 3.44 14.16
CA GLU A 50 5.28 2.99 13.60
C GLU A 50 5.08 1.76 12.70
N ILE A 51 5.81 1.72 11.59
CA ILE A 51 5.87 0.58 10.68
C ILE A 51 7.24 -0.08 10.81
N GLN A 52 7.24 -1.35 11.22
CA GLN A 52 8.45 -2.16 11.36
C GLN A 52 9.09 -2.41 9.99
N LYS A 53 10.41 -2.18 9.89
CA LYS A 53 11.19 -2.54 8.70
C LYS A 53 11.17 -4.05 8.45
N GLY A 54 11.07 -4.44 7.17
CA GLY A 54 11.10 -5.84 6.74
C GLY A 54 9.88 -6.67 7.14
N ALA A 55 8.80 -6.03 7.57
CA ALA A 55 7.56 -6.68 7.94
C ALA A 55 6.41 -6.35 6.95
N ILE A 56 5.38 -7.19 6.97
CA ILE A 56 4.10 -6.92 6.31
C ILE A 56 3.12 -6.37 7.35
N THR A 57 2.71 -5.11 7.19
CA THR A 57 1.74 -4.46 8.06
C THR A 57 0.41 -4.25 7.33
N ALA A 58 -0.68 -4.75 7.87
CA ALA A 58 -2.03 -4.47 7.37
C ALA A 58 -2.64 -3.27 8.09
N LEU A 59 -3.26 -2.36 7.34
CA LEU A 59 -4.13 -1.29 7.85
C LEU A 59 -5.58 -1.65 7.55
N ILE A 60 -6.34 -1.97 8.59
CA ILE A 60 -7.72 -2.43 8.49
C ILE A 60 -8.69 -1.52 9.24
N GLY A 61 -9.98 -1.78 9.10
CA GLY A 61 -11.04 -1.05 9.80
C GLY A 61 -12.31 -0.95 8.95
N PRO A 62 -13.44 -0.56 9.52
CA PRO A 62 -14.70 -0.42 8.79
C PRO A 62 -14.64 0.67 7.71
N ASN A 63 -15.66 0.70 6.84
CA ASN A 63 -15.81 1.75 5.85
C ASN A 63 -15.96 3.11 6.54
N GLY A 64 -15.30 4.14 6.02
CA GLY A 64 -15.29 5.47 6.64
C GLY A 64 -14.35 5.62 7.86
N ALA A 65 -13.58 4.59 8.22
CA ALA A 65 -12.63 4.64 9.35
C ALA A 65 -11.46 5.63 9.17
N GLY A 66 -11.25 6.18 7.96
CA GLY A 66 -10.14 7.08 7.65
C GLY A 66 -8.91 6.43 7.01
N LYS A 67 -8.93 5.11 6.77
CA LYS A 67 -7.80 4.35 6.22
C LYS A 67 -7.22 4.95 4.95
N SER A 68 -8.04 5.14 3.92
CA SER A 68 -7.61 5.68 2.62
C SER A 68 -7.10 7.10 2.75
N THR A 69 -7.70 7.92 3.62
CA THR A 69 -7.23 9.29 3.90
C THR A 69 -5.86 9.25 4.57
N PHE A 70 -5.68 8.43 5.60
CA PHE A 70 -4.39 8.26 6.27
C PHE A 70 -3.31 7.75 5.31
N PHE A 71 -3.65 6.75 4.51
CA PHE A 71 -2.76 6.21 3.48
C PHE A 71 -2.37 7.25 2.42
N ASN A 72 -3.33 8.13 2.01
CA ASN A 72 -3.08 9.26 1.11
C ASN A 72 -2.14 10.29 1.74
N VAL A 73 -2.34 10.62 3.00
CA VAL A 73 -1.49 11.57 3.75
C VAL A 73 -0.05 11.05 3.82
N LEU A 74 0.15 9.82 4.30
CA LEU A 74 1.49 9.24 4.43
C LEU A 74 2.22 9.17 3.09
N SER A 75 1.51 8.85 2.01
CA SER A 75 2.06 8.72 0.65
C SER A 75 2.12 10.03 -0.15
N GLY A 76 1.78 11.17 0.48
CA GLY A 76 1.91 12.51 -0.09
C GLY A 76 0.86 12.87 -1.15
N PHE A 77 -0.23 12.08 -1.29
CA PHE A 77 -1.37 12.37 -2.18
C PHE A 77 -2.39 13.32 -1.57
N ASP A 78 -2.41 13.42 -0.24
CA ASP A 78 -3.14 14.44 0.49
C ASP A 78 -2.22 15.10 1.52
N LYS A 79 -2.60 16.28 2.00
CA LYS A 79 -1.85 17.02 3.02
C LYS A 79 -2.51 16.83 4.37
N ALA A 80 -1.74 16.57 5.41
CA ALA A 80 -2.25 16.67 6.77
C ALA A 80 -2.44 18.13 7.17
N ASP A 81 -3.39 18.37 8.05
CA ASP A 81 -3.59 19.67 8.69
C ASP A 81 -2.58 19.86 9.84
N ALA A 82 -2.18 18.77 10.49
CA ALA A 82 -1.17 18.73 11.53
C ALA A 82 -0.41 17.40 11.53
N GLY A 83 0.68 17.34 12.27
CA GLY A 83 1.51 16.15 12.47
C GLY A 83 2.78 16.14 11.66
N THR A 84 3.64 15.19 11.97
CA THR A 84 4.92 14.97 11.31
C THR A 84 5.11 13.48 11.04
N TRP A 85 5.77 13.13 9.93
CA TRP A 85 6.18 11.76 9.69
C TRP A 85 7.55 11.70 9.03
N SER A 86 8.25 10.61 9.34
CA SER A 86 9.59 10.33 8.85
C SER A 86 9.64 8.95 8.21
N PHE A 87 10.51 8.81 7.22
CA PHE A 87 10.81 7.57 6.53
C PHE A 87 12.32 7.36 6.52
N ALA A 88 12.78 6.21 6.95
CA ALA A 88 14.20 5.88 7.11
C ALA A 88 14.98 6.98 7.87
N GLY A 89 14.38 7.50 8.95
CA GLY A 89 14.97 8.57 9.78
C GLY A 89 14.94 9.99 9.16
N VAL A 90 14.38 10.15 7.94
CA VAL A 90 14.29 11.45 7.28
C VAL A 90 12.86 11.96 7.32
N THR A 91 12.65 13.20 7.79
CA THR A 91 11.33 13.83 7.77
C THR A 91 10.82 13.96 6.33
N ILE A 92 9.60 13.46 6.10
CA ILE A 92 8.94 13.46 4.78
C ILE A 92 7.57 14.13 4.81
N THR A 93 7.22 14.82 5.87
CA THR A 93 5.93 15.51 6.03
C THR A 93 5.63 16.40 4.82
N ASN A 94 4.44 16.23 4.24
CA ASN A 94 3.98 16.94 3.04
C ASN A 94 4.92 16.84 1.82
N THR A 95 5.71 15.77 1.74
CA THR A 95 6.57 15.51 0.59
C THR A 95 5.73 14.93 -0.56
N ALA A 96 5.91 15.45 -1.78
CA ALA A 96 5.17 14.99 -2.95
C ALA A 96 5.48 13.51 -3.32
N PRO A 97 4.51 12.73 -3.84
CA PRO A 97 4.65 11.29 -4.08
C PRO A 97 5.87 10.91 -4.93
N HIS A 98 6.18 11.68 -5.98
CA HIS A 98 7.34 11.39 -6.84
C HIS A 98 8.69 11.54 -6.11
N ARG A 99 8.76 12.41 -5.08
CA ARG A 99 9.96 12.55 -4.23
C ARG A 99 10.05 11.42 -3.21
N LEU A 100 8.90 10.94 -2.70
CA LEU A 100 8.85 9.77 -1.83
C LEU A 100 9.29 8.52 -2.58
N ALA A 101 8.82 8.33 -3.81
CA ALA A 101 9.22 7.22 -4.66
C ALA A 101 10.76 7.19 -4.89
N ARG A 102 11.38 8.36 -5.13
CA ARG A 102 12.84 8.48 -5.23
C ARG A 102 13.60 8.20 -3.93
N LYS A 103 12.91 8.27 -2.79
CA LYS A 103 13.45 7.92 -1.46
C LYS A 103 13.23 6.45 -1.09
N GLY A 104 12.59 5.67 -1.98
CA GLY A 104 12.31 4.25 -1.74
C GLY A 104 10.95 3.96 -1.11
N MET A 105 10.05 4.93 -1.01
CA MET A 105 8.68 4.73 -0.55
C MET A 105 7.72 4.80 -1.73
N VAL A 106 7.22 3.66 -2.19
CA VAL A 106 6.39 3.55 -3.40
C VAL A 106 4.99 3.08 -3.07
N ARG A 107 3.98 3.75 -3.64
CA ARG A 107 2.59 3.30 -3.58
C ARG A 107 2.13 2.80 -4.94
N THR A 108 1.42 1.69 -4.96
CA THR A 108 0.76 1.19 -6.16
C THR A 108 -0.50 1.99 -6.47
N PHE A 109 -0.80 2.13 -7.75
CA PHE A 109 -1.98 2.81 -8.25
C PHE A 109 -2.68 1.95 -9.26
N GLN A 110 -4.01 2.04 -9.27
CA GLN A 110 -4.82 1.43 -10.32
C GLN A 110 -4.38 1.92 -11.70
N LEU A 111 -4.33 1.01 -12.66
CA LEU A 111 -3.96 1.29 -14.04
C LEU A 111 -4.96 2.28 -14.65
N THR A 112 -4.51 3.50 -14.93
CA THR A 112 -5.32 4.51 -15.57
C THR A 112 -5.63 4.15 -17.03
N LYS A 113 -6.67 4.76 -17.64
CA LYS A 113 -7.00 4.57 -19.06
C LYS A 113 -5.84 4.88 -20.01
N SER A 114 -4.98 5.85 -19.68
CA SER A 114 -3.81 6.19 -20.49
C SER A 114 -2.75 5.08 -20.44
N LEU A 115 -2.48 4.50 -19.27
CA LEU A 115 -1.54 3.40 -19.11
C LEU A 115 -2.03 2.09 -19.74
N SER A 116 -3.34 1.91 -19.88
CA SER A 116 -3.93 0.75 -20.57
C SER A 116 -3.65 0.72 -22.07
N ARG A 117 -3.32 1.87 -22.68
CA ARG A 117 -2.95 1.99 -24.10
C ARG A 117 -1.47 1.75 -24.38
N LEU A 118 -0.66 1.60 -23.36
CA LEU A 118 0.76 1.25 -23.45
C LEU A 118 0.93 -0.27 -23.38
N THR A 119 2.03 -0.78 -23.91
CA THR A 119 2.38 -2.19 -23.73
C THR A 119 2.70 -2.47 -22.29
N VAL A 120 2.68 -3.75 -21.88
CA VAL A 120 3.10 -4.19 -20.55
C VAL A 120 4.57 -3.78 -20.31
N MET A 121 5.44 -3.93 -21.30
CA MET A 121 6.83 -3.49 -21.22
C MET A 121 6.95 -1.98 -21.03
N ASP A 122 6.22 -1.17 -21.79
CA ASP A 122 6.26 0.29 -21.64
C ASP A 122 5.76 0.73 -20.26
N ASN A 123 4.73 0.06 -19.73
CA ASN A 123 4.27 0.28 -18.35
C ASN A 123 5.38 0.01 -17.32
N MET A 124 6.16 -1.06 -17.49
CA MET A 124 7.30 -1.35 -16.62
C MET A 124 8.37 -0.26 -16.71
N LEU A 125 8.72 0.14 -17.93
CA LEU A 125 9.74 1.18 -18.16
C LEU A 125 9.35 2.54 -17.58
N LEU A 126 8.07 2.88 -17.55
CA LEU A 126 7.58 4.09 -16.85
C LEU A 126 7.79 4.01 -15.33
N GLY A 127 7.82 2.80 -14.75
CA GLY A 127 8.14 2.58 -13.34
C GLY A 127 9.61 2.68 -13.00
N ALA A 128 10.50 2.72 -14.01
CA ALA A 128 11.95 2.81 -13.76
C ALA A 128 12.36 4.19 -13.26
N GLY A 129 13.13 4.23 -12.17
CA GLY A 129 13.69 5.46 -11.63
C GLY A 129 14.96 5.92 -12.36
N GLY A 130 15.34 7.19 -12.12
CA GLY A 130 16.64 7.70 -12.52
C GLY A 130 16.86 7.78 -14.04
N GLN A 131 15.79 8.02 -14.81
CA GLN A 131 15.92 8.20 -16.26
C GLN A 131 16.76 9.46 -16.54
N THR A 132 18.02 9.25 -16.93
CA THR A 132 18.96 10.34 -17.27
C THR A 132 18.45 11.25 -18.40
N GLY A 133 17.46 10.78 -19.18
CA GLY A 133 16.77 11.59 -20.20
C GLY A 133 15.87 12.71 -19.66
N GLU A 134 15.54 12.72 -18.35
CA GLU A 134 14.82 13.85 -17.71
C GLU A 134 15.70 15.09 -17.50
N SER A 135 17.04 14.95 -17.59
CA SER A 135 17.97 16.08 -17.52
C SER A 135 18.27 16.61 -18.92
N MET A 136 17.98 17.89 -19.17
CA MET A 136 18.26 18.55 -20.45
C MET A 136 19.73 18.42 -20.91
N VAL A 137 20.67 18.28 -19.97
CA VAL A 137 22.10 18.12 -20.26
C VAL A 137 22.45 16.68 -20.64
N ALA A 138 21.80 15.69 -20.06
CA ALA A 138 22.05 14.28 -20.32
C ALA A 138 21.42 13.79 -21.65
N SER A 139 20.39 14.46 -22.14
CA SER A 139 19.74 14.14 -23.42
C SER A 139 20.66 14.33 -24.64
N VAL A 140 21.72 15.12 -24.50
CA VAL A 140 22.70 15.41 -25.55
C VAL A 140 23.70 14.27 -25.78
N PHE A 141 23.84 13.34 -24.81
CA PHE A 141 24.78 12.20 -24.90
C PHE A 141 24.06 10.86 -25.07
N PRO A 142 23.83 10.39 -26.31
CA PRO A 142 23.01 9.19 -26.58
C PRO A 142 23.55 7.88 -25.99
N PHE A 143 24.83 7.81 -25.64
CA PHE A 143 25.43 6.59 -25.08
C PHE A 143 25.06 6.34 -23.62
N THR A 144 24.76 7.36 -22.84
CA THR A 144 24.46 7.22 -21.40
C THR A 144 23.04 6.69 -21.15
N TRP A 145 22.05 7.15 -21.91
CA TRP A 145 20.67 6.73 -21.76
C TRP A 145 20.39 5.35 -22.38
N LYS A 146 21.10 4.94 -23.49
CA LYS A 146 20.93 3.60 -24.09
C LYS A 146 21.36 2.48 -23.14
N ALA A 147 22.45 2.64 -22.41
CA ALA A 147 22.89 1.66 -21.41
C ALA A 147 21.89 1.56 -20.24
N GLN A 148 21.38 2.68 -19.79
CA GLN A 148 20.36 2.73 -18.75
C GLN A 148 19.03 2.10 -19.20
N GLU A 149 18.59 2.40 -20.42
CA GLU A 149 17.37 1.82 -21.00
C GLU A 149 17.49 0.31 -21.14
N LYS A 150 18.66 -0.19 -21.61
CA LYS A 150 18.92 -1.63 -21.69
C LYS A 150 18.81 -2.29 -20.30
N LYS A 151 19.46 -1.71 -19.28
CA LYS A 151 19.40 -2.21 -17.89
C LYS A 151 17.95 -2.20 -17.36
N ASN A 152 17.20 -1.13 -17.60
CA ASN A 152 15.80 -1.03 -17.17
C ASN A 152 14.93 -2.09 -17.88
N ARG A 153 15.19 -2.35 -19.16
CA ARG A 153 14.47 -3.37 -19.93
C ARG A 153 14.78 -4.79 -19.47
N GLU A 154 16.05 -5.08 -19.18
CA GLU A 154 16.46 -6.37 -18.60
C GLU A 154 15.79 -6.59 -17.23
N ARG A 155 15.82 -5.59 -16.37
CA ARG A 155 15.13 -5.64 -15.08
C ARG A 155 13.62 -5.82 -15.22
N ALA A 156 12.99 -5.09 -16.15
CA ALA A 156 11.57 -5.23 -16.44
C ALA A 156 11.22 -6.66 -16.86
N LEU A 157 12.05 -7.30 -17.70
CA LEU A 157 11.83 -8.70 -18.11
C LEU A 157 11.92 -9.66 -16.92
N VAL A 158 12.92 -9.51 -16.05
CA VAL A 158 13.08 -10.33 -14.83
C VAL A 158 11.83 -10.22 -13.94
N LEU A 159 11.34 -8.98 -13.72
CA LEU A 159 10.12 -8.79 -12.94
C LEU A 159 8.88 -9.34 -13.64
N LEU A 160 8.76 -9.17 -14.96
CA LEU A 160 7.65 -9.74 -15.74
C LEU A 160 7.65 -11.28 -15.71
N GLU A 161 8.82 -11.91 -15.75
CA GLU A 161 8.96 -13.37 -15.58
C GLU A 161 8.48 -13.80 -14.19
N ARG A 162 8.94 -13.12 -13.13
CA ARG A 162 8.53 -13.37 -11.75
C ARG A 162 7.01 -13.30 -11.57
N PHE A 163 6.35 -12.32 -12.19
CA PHE A 163 4.90 -12.13 -12.12
C PHE A 163 4.10 -12.89 -13.20
N ASN A 164 4.74 -13.81 -13.93
CA ASN A 164 4.13 -14.58 -15.02
C ASN A 164 3.49 -13.72 -16.12
N LEU A 165 4.08 -12.56 -16.42
CA LEU A 165 3.62 -11.61 -17.44
C LEU A 165 4.60 -11.48 -18.63
N ALA A 166 5.74 -12.18 -18.65
CA ALA A 166 6.77 -12.06 -19.68
C ALA A 166 6.23 -12.35 -21.10
N ALA A 167 5.40 -13.38 -21.25
CA ALA A 167 4.78 -13.72 -22.54
C ALA A 167 3.83 -12.61 -23.06
N LYS A 168 3.41 -11.69 -22.20
CA LYS A 168 2.52 -10.56 -22.51
C LYS A 168 3.24 -9.20 -22.59
N ALA A 169 4.58 -9.21 -22.58
CA ALA A 169 5.38 -7.99 -22.53
C ALA A 169 5.05 -6.99 -23.66
N GLN A 170 4.68 -7.49 -24.84
CA GLN A 170 4.31 -6.68 -26.00
C GLN A 170 2.79 -6.46 -26.15
N ASP A 171 1.96 -7.10 -25.33
CA ASP A 171 0.51 -6.89 -25.32
C ASP A 171 0.20 -5.52 -24.71
N PHE A 172 -0.94 -4.92 -25.12
CA PHE A 172 -1.44 -3.74 -24.44
C PHE A 172 -1.88 -4.09 -23.02
N ALA A 173 -1.52 -3.27 -22.04
CA ALA A 173 -1.90 -3.49 -20.64
C ALA A 173 -3.42 -3.52 -20.43
N GLY A 174 -4.19 -2.87 -21.32
CA GLY A 174 -5.65 -2.91 -21.33
C GLY A 174 -6.25 -4.28 -21.68
N SER A 175 -5.51 -5.16 -22.37
CA SER A 175 -5.94 -6.53 -22.71
C SER A 175 -5.78 -7.52 -21.55
N LEU A 176 -5.05 -7.15 -20.49
CA LEU A 176 -4.85 -7.98 -19.33
C LEU A 176 -6.15 -8.15 -18.54
N SER A 177 -6.32 -9.32 -17.90
CA SER A 177 -7.38 -9.53 -16.91
C SER A 177 -7.21 -8.60 -15.69
N GLY A 178 -8.26 -8.43 -14.89
CA GLY A 178 -8.20 -7.61 -13.66
C GLY A 178 -7.04 -7.98 -12.75
N GLY A 179 -6.87 -9.28 -12.49
CA GLY A 179 -5.77 -9.77 -11.65
C GLY A 179 -4.39 -9.61 -12.28
N GLN A 180 -4.26 -9.82 -13.60
CA GLN A 180 -2.99 -9.58 -14.30
C GLN A 180 -2.61 -8.10 -14.27
N ARG A 181 -3.57 -7.17 -14.30
CA ARG A 181 -3.30 -5.74 -14.10
C ARG A 181 -2.76 -5.46 -12.70
N LYS A 182 -3.29 -6.09 -11.66
CA LYS A 182 -2.76 -5.96 -10.30
C LYS A 182 -1.33 -6.49 -10.19
N LEU A 183 -1.01 -7.62 -10.82
CA LEU A 183 0.37 -8.12 -10.91
C LEU A 183 1.29 -7.13 -11.62
N LEU A 184 0.85 -6.52 -12.73
CA LEU A 184 1.61 -5.49 -13.44
C LEU A 184 1.84 -4.24 -12.57
N GLU A 185 0.83 -3.81 -11.79
CA GLU A 185 0.96 -2.69 -10.86
C GLU A 185 2.03 -2.96 -9.79
N MET A 186 2.06 -4.17 -9.21
CA MET A 186 3.09 -4.59 -8.25
C MET A 186 4.47 -4.66 -8.90
N ALA A 187 4.58 -5.33 -10.05
CA ALA A 187 5.84 -5.43 -10.78
C ALA A 187 6.42 -4.04 -11.12
N ARG A 188 5.56 -3.10 -11.55
CA ARG A 188 5.96 -1.73 -11.84
C ARG A 188 6.47 -0.99 -10.59
N ALA A 189 5.83 -1.19 -9.43
CA ALA A 189 6.30 -0.59 -8.18
C ALA A 189 7.71 -1.07 -7.81
N LEU A 190 8.03 -2.34 -8.07
CA LEU A 190 9.33 -2.93 -7.79
C LEU A 190 10.45 -2.48 -8.74
N MET A 191 10.12 -1.82 -9.85
CA MET A 191 11.14 -1.23 -10.74
C MET A 191 12.02 -0.19 -10.05
N LEU A 192 11.52 0.45 -8.98
CA LEU A 192 12.22 1.47 -8.19
C LEU A 192 13.10 0.89 -7.07
N GLU A 193 13.15 -0.43 -6.88
CA GLU A 193 13.83 -1.07 -5.73
C GLU A 193 13.43 -0.44 -4.39
N PRO A 194 12.13 -0.41 -4.07
CA PRO A 194 11.67 0.32 -2.90
C PRO A 194 12.06 -0.36 -1.59
N GLU A 195 12.28 0.43 -0.54
CA GLU A 195 12.38 -0.06 0.84
C GLU A 195 10.99 -0.27 1.46
N LEU A 196 9.99 0.49 1.00
CA LEU A 196 8.59 0.39 1.42
C LEU A 196 7.66 0.39 0.21
N VAL A 197 6.84 -0.66 0.09
CA VAL A 197 5.71 -0.72 -0.86
C VAL A 197 4.40 -0.56 -0.11
N MET A 198 3.59 0.39 -0.56
CA MET A 198 2.25 0.65 -0.05
C MET A 198 1.21 0.15 -1.07
N LEU A 199 0.40 -0.83 -0.68
CA LEU A 199 -0.61 -1.46 -1.54
C LEU A 199 -2.02 -1.04 -1.11
N ASP A 200 -2.80 -0.50 -2.04
CA ASP A 200 -4.17 -0.06 -1.78
C ASP A 200 -5.16 -1.07 -2.35
N GLU A 201 -5.82 -1.82 -1.47
CA GLU A 201 -6.76 -2.91 -1.81
C GLU A 201 -6.24 -3.82 -2.93
N PRO A 202 -5.08 -4.47 -2.74
CA PRO A 202 -4.44 -5.26 -3.80
C PRO A 202 -5.32 -6.41 -4.30
N MET A 203 -6.25 -6.91 -3.48
CA MET A 203 -7.14 -8.03 -3.82
C MET A 203 -8.48 -7.61 -4.42
N ALA A 204 -8.79 -6.30 -4.50
CA ALA A 204 -10.06 -5.83 -5.03
C ALA A 204 -10.25 -6.24 -6.50
N GLY A 205 -11.34 -6.96 -6.80
CA GLY A 205 -11.67 -7.42 -8.15
C GLY A 205 -10.80 -8.55 -8.68
N VAL A 206 -10.02 -9.22 -7.83
CA VAL A 206 -9.21 -10.38 -8.19
C VAL A 206 -10.00 -11.67 -7.97
N ASN A 207 -9.94 -12.59 -8.93
CA ASN A 207 -10.58 -13.90 -8.79
C ASN A 207 -9.84 -14.77 -7.75
N PRO A 208 -10.53 -15.74 -7.11
CA PRO A 208 -9.94 -16.57 -6.03
C PRO A 208 -8.66 -17.30 -6.43
N ALA A 209 -8.56 -17.78 -7.68
CA ALA A 209 -7.40 -18.53 -8.15
C ALA A 209 -6.11 -17.66 -8.19
N LEU A 210 -6.27 -16.35 -8.45
CA LEU A 210 -5.14 -15.42 -8.52
C LEU A 210 -4.84 -14.77 -7.17
N LYS A 211 -5.78 -14.78 -6.22
CA LYS A 211 -5.55 -14.24 -4.87
C LYS A 211 -4.34 -14.90 -4.21
N GLN A 212 -4.25 -16.24 -4.24
CA GLN A 212 -3.13 -16.95 -3.64
C GLN A 212 -1.78 -16.54 -4.26
N SER A 213 -1.71 -16.45 -5.58
CA SER A 213 -0.48 -15.99 -6.26
C SER A 213 -0.07 -14.57 -5.84
N LEU A 214 -1.05 -13.66 -5.65
CA LEU A 214 -0.77 -12.31 -5.17
C LEU A 214 -0.24 -12.31 -3.73
N LEU A 215 -0.81 -13.15 -2.85
CA LEU A 215 -0.33 -13.32 -1.48
C LEU A 215 1.11 -13.83 -1.46
N ASP A 216 1.41 -14.83 -2.28
CA ASP A 216 2.76 -15.40 -2.39
C ASP A 216 3.75 -14.33 -2.86
N HIS A 217 3.39 -13.51 -3.85
CA HIS A 217 4.24 -12.39 -4.29
C HIS A 217 4.44 -11.32 -3.18
N ILE A 218 3.43 -11.04 -2.35
CA ILE A 218 3.58 -10.12 -1.21
C ILE A 218 4.57 -10.68 -0.19
N ARG A 219 4.50 -11.99 0.11
CA ARG A 219 5.47 -12.67 0.98
C ARG A 219 6.88 -12.63 0.40
N ASP A 220 7.03 -12.96 -0.89
CA ASP A 220 8.32 -12.93 -1.57
C ASP A 220 8.96 -11.53 -1.52
N ILE A 221 8.17 -10.46 -1.73
CA ILE A 221 8.64 -9.07 -1.63
C ILE A 221 9.19 -8.79 -0.23
N ARG A 222 8.52 -9.23 0.83
CA ARG A 222 9.02 -9.10 2.21
C ARG A 222 10.28 -9.95 2.43
N GLU A 223 10.33 -11.18 1.95
CA GLU A 223 11.49 -12.07 2.12
C GLU A 223 12.73 -11.51 1.42
N GLU A 224 12.57 -10.71 0.38
CA GLU A 224 13.64 -9.94 -0.25
C GLU A 224 14.07 -8.70 0.59
N GLY A 225 13.44 -8.45 1.74
CA GLY A 225 13.79 -7.38 2.66
C GLY A 225 13.01 -6.08 2.46
N THR A 226 12.05 -6.05 1.51
CA THR A 226 11.18 -4.89 1.31
C THR A 226 10.06 -4.88 2.35
N THR A 227 9.83 -3.75 2.98
CA THR A 227 8.69 -3.54 3.88
C THR A 227 7.40 -3.39 3.08
N VAL A 228 6.32 -3.99 3.54
CA VAL A 228 5.02 -3.89 2.88
C VAL A 228 3.99 -3.33 3.84
N VAL A 229 3.23 -2.32 3.39
CA VAL A 229 2.02 -1.85 4.07
C VAL A 229 0.86 -1.97 3.10
N PHE A 230 -0.24 -2.55 3.53
CA PHE A 230 -1.41 -2.63 2.66
C PHE A 230 -2.71 -2.29 3.40
N VAL A 231 -3.69 -1.77 2.66
CA VAL A 231 -5.06 -1.56 3.14
C VAL A 231 -5.92 -2.68 2.60
N GLU A 232 -6.67 -3.35 3.47
CA GLU A 232 -7.61 -4.41 3.08
C GLU A 232 -8.80 -4.51 4.04
N HIS A 233 -9.82 -5.21 3.58
CA HIS A 233 -11.03 -5.51 4.34
C HIS A 233 -11.33 -7.03 4.43
N ASP A 234 -10.59 -7.87 3.70
CA ASP A 234 -10.66 -9.33 3.75
C ASP A 234 -9.82 -9.83 4.94
N MET A 235 -10.51 -10.18 6.05
CA MET A 235 -9.88 -10.57 7.31
C MET A 235 -9.09 -11.87 7.23
N ASP A 236 -9.53 -12.81 6.38
CA ASP A 236 -8.83 -14.08 6.20
C ASP A 236 -7.48 -13.84 5.54
N MET A 237 -7.45 -12.98 4.52
CA MET A 237 -6.21 -12.55 3.89
C MET A 237 -5.29 -11.82 4.86
N VAL A 238 -5.82 -10.85 5.61
CA VAL A 238 -5.04 -10.09 6.59
C VAL A 238 -4.38 -11.03 7.59
N ARG A 239 -5.13 -12.01 8.11
CA ARG A 239 -4.61 -13.01 9.04
C ARG A 239 -3.52 -13.89 8.44
N ASP A 240 -3.67 -14.25 7.16
CA ASP A 240 -2.78 -15.19 6.48
C ASP A 240 -1.43 -14.57 6.10
N VAL A 241 -1.39 -13.26 5.76
CA VAL A 241 -0.18 -12.65 5.17
C VAL A 241 0.50 -11.63 6.07
N SER A 242 -0.20 -11.04 7.06
CA SER A 242 0.35 -9.94 7.86
C SER A 242 1.19 -10.44 9.03
N ASP A 243 2.29 -9.73 9.29
CA ASP A 243 3.08 -9.88 10.51
C ASP A 243 2.54 -8.98 11.63
N TRP A 244 1.94 -7.84 11.26
CA TRP A 244 1.35 -6.85 12.15
C TRP A 244 0.09 -6.25 11.55
N VAL A 245 -0.88 -5.94 12.40
CA VAL A 245 -2.16 -5.33 11.99
C VAL A 245 -2.38 -4.05 12.77
N ILE A 246 -2.76 -2.99 12.08
CA ILE A 246 -3.19 -1.71 12.65
C ILE A 246 -4.67 -1.53 12.31
N VAL A 247 -5.49 -1.24 13.30
CA VAL A 247 -6.94 -1.08 13.14
C VAL A 247 -7.33 0.37 13.33
N MET A 248 -7.98 0.94 12.31
CA MET A 248 -8.55 2.27 12.39
C MET A 248 -10.07 2.23 12.55
N ALA A 249 -10.59 3.12 13.39
CA ALA A 249 -12.02 3.45 13.46
C ALA A 249 -12.17 4.94 13.78
N GLN A 250 -13.13 5.61 13.12
CA GLN A 250 -13.44 7.03 13.35
C GLN A 250 -12.20 7.95 13.31
N GLY A 251 -11.30 7.69 12.37
CA GLY A 251 -10.06 8.45 12.18
C GLY A 251 -8.90 8.08 13.11
N LYS A 252 -9.10 7.21 14.09
CA LYS A 252 -8.13 6.87 15.14
C LYS A 252 -7.64 5.44 15.00
N ILE A 253 -6.43 5.16 15.50
CA ILE A 253 -5.95 3.78 15.71
C ILE A 253 -6.56 3.30 17.02
N ILE A 254 -7.39 2.25 16.97
CA ILE A 254 -8.08 1.68 18.12
C ILE A 254 -7.42 0.41 18.66
N ALA A 255 -6.67 -0.30 17.82
CA ALA A 255 -5.93 -1.49 18.20
C ALA A 255 -4.77 -1.69 17.23
N GLU A 256 -3.69 -2.32 17.69
CA GLU A 256 -2.65 -2.88 16.84
C GLU A 256 -2.00 -4.09 17.51
N GLY A 257 -1.42 -4.99 16.72
CA GLY A 257 -0.79 -6.21 17.22
C GLY A 257 -0.62 -7.27 16.16
N GLN A 258 -0.21 -8.45 16.58
CA GLN A 258 -0.23 -9.63 15.72
C GLN A 258 -1.67 -9.96 15.28
N PRO A 259 -1.87 -10.53 14.07
CA PRO A 259 -3.21 -10.78 13.52
C PRO A 259 -4.16 -11.48 14.48
N ASP A 260 -3.72 -12.58 15.10
CA ASP A 260 -4.56 -13.36 16.02
C ASP A 260 -4.96 -12.61 17.29
N ALA A 261 -4.11 -11.72 17.79
CA ALA A 261 -4.42 -10.88 18.95
C ALA A 261 -5.45 -9.81 18.59
N VAL A 262 -5.27 -9.15 17.46
CA VAL A 262 -6.16 -8.10 16.97
C VAL A 262 -7.54 -8.65 16.64
N MET A 263 -7.64 -9.83 16.02
CA MET A 263 -8.93 -10.45 15.66
C MET A 263 -9.77 -10.85 16.88
N ARG A 264 -9.17 -10.95 18.08
CA ARG A 264 -9.85 -11.25 19.35
C ARG A 264 -10.10 -10.01 20.20
N ASP A 265 -9.62 -8.84 19.79
CA ASP A 265 -9.82 -7.61 20.55
C ASP A 265 -11.27 -7.15 20.46
N GLN A 266 -11.91 -6.97 21.63
CA GLN A 266 -13.31 -6.59 21.70
C GLN A 266 -13.57 -5.22 21.04
N ARG A 267 -12.63 -4.27 21.13
CA ARG A 267 -12.73 -2.96 20.47
C ARG A 267 -12.82 -3.09 18.96
N VAL A 268 -12.10 -4.05 18.38
CA VAL A 268 -12.12 -4.33 16.94
C VAL A 268 -13.46 -4.95 16.54
N ILE A 269 -13.90 -5.96 17.30
CA ILE A 269 -15.21 -6.62 17.06
C ILE A 269 -16.34 -5.60 17.11
N ASP A 270 -16.37 -4.75 18.13
CA ASP A 270 -17.41 -3.74 18.32
C ASP A 270 -17.41 -2.69 17.20
N ALA A 271 -16.21 -2.27 16.73
CA ALA A 271 -16.09 -1.32 15.63
C ALA A 271 -16.67 -1.86 14.31
N TYR A 272 -16.49 -3.16 14.05
CA TYR A 272 -17.04 -3.80 12.85
C TYR A 272 -18.56 -4.06 12.98
N LEU A 273 -19.03 -4.48 14.15
CA LEU A 273 -20.47 -4.72 14.40
C LEU A 273 -21.27 -3.40 14.37
N GLY A 274 -20.73 -2.32 14.97
CA GLY A 274 -21.36 -1.00 14.95
C GLY A 274 -21.50 -0.44 13.54
N ALA A 275 -20.49 -0.59 12.71
CA ALA A 275 -20.52 -0.14 11.32
C ALA A 275 -21.56 -0.90 10.45
N HIS A 276 -21.82 -2.17 10.73
CA HIS A 276 -22.88 -2.93 10.07
C HIS A 276 -24.28 -2.46 10.47
N HIS A 277 -24.46 -2.08 11.72
CA HIS A 277 -25.76 -1.56 12.22
C HIS A 277 -26.10 -0.21 11.58
N ASP A 278 -25.15 0.70 11.48
CA ASP A 278 -25.34 2.01 10.85
C ASP A 278 -25.66 1.90 9.35
N GLN A 279 -25.04 0.96 8.63
CA GLN A 279 -25.35 0.70 7.21
C GLN A 279 -26.78 0.17 7.00
N GLN A 280 -27.29 -0.66 7.91
CA GLN A 280 -28.65 -1.16 7.83
C GLN A 280 -29.70 -0.07 8.11
N LEU A 281 -29.41 0.86 9.02
CA LEU A 281 -30.29 1.99 9.34
C LEU A 281 -30.37 3.00 8.18
N THR A 282 -29.26 3.27 7.50
CA THR A 282 -29.25 4.16 6.32
C THR A 282 -29.96 3.51 5.12
N ALA A 283 -29.78 2.22 4.87
CA ALA A 283 -30.47 1.49 3.80
C ALA A 283 -31.99 1.37 4.03
N SER A 284 -32.45 1.31 5.29
CA SER A 284 -33.88 1.30 5.63
C SER A 284 -34.53 2.69 5.63
N GLY A 285 -33.74 3.75 5.82
CA GLY A 285 -34.21 5.14 5.77
C GLY A 285 -34.58 5.62 4.35
N ASP A 286 -33.80 5.21 3.34
CA ASP A 286 -34.04 5.59 1.93
C ASP A 286 -35.30 4.92 1.35
N SER A 287 -35.75 3.79 1.88
CA SER A 287 -36.95 3.09 1.43
C SER A 287 -38.28 3.75 1.89
N LEU A 288 -38.24 4.72 2.80
CA LEU A 288 -39.43 5.38 3.35
C LEU A 288 -39.75 6.73 2.67
N THR A 289 -38.88 7.26 1.81
CA THR A 289 -39.06 8.57 1.17
C THR A 289 -39.64 8.50 -0.24
N GLU A 290 -39.73 7.32 -0.87
CA GLU A 290 -40.31 7.16 -2.22
C GLU A 290 -41.83 6.84 -2.24
N GLY A 291 -42.51 6.84 -1.11
CA GLY A 291 -43.91 6.39 -0.95
C GLY A 291 -44.99 7.47 -0.91
N THR A 292 -44.69 8.79 -1.02
CA THR A 292 -45.72 9.85 -0.94
C THR A 292 -45.57 10.89 -2.03
N SER A 293 -45.97 10.53 -3.26
CA SER A 293 -46.43 11.50 -4.26
C SER A 293 -47.38 10.77 -5.25
N SER A 294 -48.63 10.71 -4.87
CA SER A 294 -49.76 10.47 -5.78
C SER A 294 -50.71 11.65 -5.70
#